data_123e6e2925401dd186485c02edb3bcf6
#
_entry.id   123e6e2925401dd186485c02edb3bcf6
#
_cell.length_a   1.000
_cell.length_b   1.000
_cell.length_c   1.000
_cell.angle_alpha   90.00
_cell.angle_beta   90.00
_cell.angle_gamma   90.00
#
_symmetry.space_group_name_H-M   'P 1'
#
loop_
_entity.id
_entity.type
_entity.pdbx_description
1 polymer ?
#
loop_
_entity_poly.entity_id
_entity_poly.type
_entity_poly.pdbx_seq_one_letter_code
_entity_poly.pdbx_strand_id
1 'polypeptide(L)'
;MSRAAAKAIYPNGGRNRTAARVQAALLRGLVGLAAALTAAVLLFLIGYILVNGIPNLKPSLFAWEYNSENVSLMPALINTLLMTAFSLVIATPLGIFAAIWLVEYAHRGSKLVRLVRLTTETLQGIPSIVYGLFGYLCFVTALHWGYSLLPGPFTLALLLFPLIFRTPSTAPIPVPASSPS
;
A
#
# COMPACT_ATOMS: atom_id res chain seq x y z
N MET A 1 28.66 -27.56 36.93
CA MET A 1 27.54 -26.73 37.41
C MET A 1 26.45 -27.61 37.95
N SER A 2 26.11 -27.49 39.23
CA SER A 2 25.18 -28.39 39.94
C SER A 2 23.75 -28.17 39.51
N ARG A 3 22.93 -29.25 39.36
CA ARG A 3 21.51 -29.23 39.09
C ARG A 3 20.69 -28.30 40.02
N ALA A 4 21.21 -28.02 41.20
CA ALA A 4 20.61 -27.10 42.17
C ALA A 4 20.67 -25.63 41.71
N ALA A 5 21.77 -25.19 41.04
CA ALA A 5 21.93 -23.83 40.55
C ALA A 5 20.99 -23.55 39.38
N ALA A 6 20.73 -24.51 38.48
CA ALA A 6 19.79 -24.34 37.37
C ALA A 6 18.31 -24.26 37.86
N LYS A 7 17.96 -24.90 38.97
CA LYS A 7 16.62 -24.84 39.57
C LYS A 7 16.34 -23.49 40.28
N ALA A 8 17.40 -22.82 40.76
CA ALA A 8 17.28 -21.50 41.40
C ALA A 8 17.06 -20.36 40.42
N ILE A 9 17.51 -20.50 39.16
CA ILE A 9 17.37 -19.48 38.10
C ILE A 9 15.98 -19.54 37.45
N TYR A 10 15.32 -20.71 37.43
CA TYR A 10 13.97 -20.88 36.86
C TYR A 10 13.01 -21.58 37.87
N PRO A 11 12.54 -20.87 38.91
CA PRO A 11 11.73 -21.48 39.97
C PRO A 11 10.33 -21.91 39.55
N ASN A 12 9.83 -21.54 38.36
CA ASN A 12 8.43 -21.75 37.95
C ASN A 12 8.23 -22.53 36.63
N GLY A 13 9.19 -23.38 36.22
CA GLY A 13 9.12 -24.07 34.94
C GLY A 13 7.99 -25.12 34.77
N GLY A 14 7.21 -25.40 35.82
CA GLY A 14 6.16 -26.44 35.79
C GLY A 14 4.71 -25.93 35.88
N ARG A 15 4.49 -24.78 36.48
CA ARG A 15 3.14 -24.37 36.90
C ARG A 15 2.33 -23.63 35.85
N ASN A 16 2.99 -23.05 34.84
CA ASN A 16 2.33 -22.16 33.85
C ASN A 16 2.09 -22.83 32.50
N ARG A 17 2.47 -24.09 32.28
CA ARG A 17 2.30 -24.76 30.98
C ARG A 17 0.84 -25.02 30.61
N THR A 18 0.00 -25.34 31.59
CA THR A 18 -1.44 -25.56 31.40
C THR A 18 -2.15 -24.22 31.14
N ALA A 19 -1.87 -23.19 31.92
CA ALA A 19 -2.41 -21.84 31.71
C ALA A 19 -1.99 -21.26 30.36
N ALA A 20 -0.72 -21.42 29.98
CA ALA A 20 -0.21 -20.97 28.67
C ALA A 20 -0.86 -21.75 27.50
N ARG A 21 -1.14 -23.05 27.67
CA ARG A 21 -1.86 -23.83 26.65
C ARG A 21 -3.31 -23.40 26.50
N VAL A 22 -4.01 -23.16 27.59
CA VAL A 22 -5.38 -22.68 27.58
C VAL A 22 -5.45 -21.27 26.95
N GLN A 23 -4.55 -20.38 27.33
CA GLN A 23 -4.45 -19.05 26.75
C GLN A 23 -4.15 -19.11 25.24
N ALA A 24 -3.21 -19.97 24.82
CA ALA A 24 -2.90 -20.17 23.41
C ALA A 24 -4.08 -20.77 22.63
N ALA A 25 -4.85 -21.68 23.23
CA ALA A 25 -6.04 -22.25 22.61
C ALA A 25 -7.16 -21.20 22.47
N LEU A 26 -7.39 -20.39 23.51
CA LEU A 26 -8.34 -19.29 23.47
C LEU A 26 -7.97 -18.24 22.41
N LEU A 27 -6.70 -17.84 22.34
CA LEU A 27 -6.22 -16.90 21.33
C LEU A 27 -6.37 -17.47 19.91
N ARG A 28 -6.04 -18.74 19.70
CA ARG A 28 -6.25 -19.39 18.39
C ARG A 28 -7.72 -19.45 18.00
N GLY A 29 -8.59 -19.78 18.97
CA GLY A 29 -10.03 -19.79 18.76
C GLY A 29 -10.57 -18.42 18.40
N LEU A 30 -10.14 -17.39 19.13
CA LEU A 30 -10.54 -16.00 18.87
C LEU A 30 -10.05 -15.49 17.51
N VAL A 31 -8.80 -15.77 17.16
CA VAL A 31 -8.25 -15.43 15.85
C VAL A 31 -8.97 -16.19 14.73
N GLY A 32 -9.24 -17.49 14.93
CA GLY A 32 -10.01 -18.30 13.98
C GLY A 32 -11.43 -17.78 13.76
N LEU A 33 -12.10 -17.39 14.85
CA LEU A 33 -13.44 -16.81 14.79
C LEU A 33 -13.43 -15.44 14.08
N ALA A 34 -12.46 -14.58 14.38
CA ALA A 34 -12.31 -13.30 13.70
C ALA A 34 -12.03 -13.49 12.20
N ALA A 35 -11.17 -14.42 11.83
CA ALA A 35 -10.89 -14.74 10.45
C ALA A 35 -12.13 -15.28 9.72
N ALA A 36 -12.89 -16.19 10.36
CA ALA A 36 -14.12 -16.75 9.81
C ALA A 36 -15.19 -15.65 9.61
N LEU A 37 -15.35 -14.75 10.59
CA LEU A 37 -16.27 -13.64 10.50
C LEU A 37 -15.89 -12.69 9.34
N THR A 38 -14.62 -12.37 9.22
CA THR A 38 -14.13 -11.50 8.12
C THR A 38 -14.38 -12.16 6.77
N ALA A 39 -14.09 -13.45 6.63
CA ALA A 39 -14.35 -14.20 5.41
C ALA A 39 -15.86 -14.26 5.10
N ALA A 40 -16.71 -14.48 6.09
CA ALA A 40 -18.16 -14.52 5.93
C ALA A 40 -18.71 -13.17 5.46
N VAL A 41 -18.28 -12.07 6.06
CA VAL A 41 -18.67 -10.71 5.65
C VAL A 41 -18.21 -10.43 4.22
N LEU A 42 -16.97 -10.79 3.86
CA LEU A 42 -16.46 -10.61 2.51
C LEU A 42 -17.28 -11.39 1.47
N LEU A 43 -17.54 -12.67 1.74
CA LEU A 43 -18.35 -13.52 0.86
C LEU A 43 -19.79 -13.02 0.74
N PHE A 44 -20.36 -12.54 1.85
CA PHE A 44 -21.68 -11.93 1.85
C PHE A 44 -21.71 -10.68 0.97
N LEU A 45 -20.73 -9.78 1.10
CA LEU A 45 -20.64 -8.57 0.28
C LEU A 45 -20.48 -8.90 -1.21
N ILE A 46 -19.60 -9.85 -1.54
CA ILE A 46 -19.42 -10.31 -2.93
C ILE A 46 -20.72 -10.89 -3.46
N GLY A 47 -21.35 -11.79 -2.71
CA GLY A 47 -22.63 -12.39 -3.09
C GLY A 47 -23.73 -11.34 -3.29
N TYR A 48 -23.83 -10.38 -2.37
CA TYR A 48 -24.78 -9.29 -2.45
C TYR A 48 -24.58 -8.43 -3.72
N ILE A 49 -23.32 -8.06 -4.00
CA ILE A 49 -22.98 -7.27 -5.20
C ILE A 49 -23.32 -8.05 -6.47
N LEU A 50 -22.98 -9.34 -6.54
CA LEU A 50 -23.25 -10.15 -7.71
C LEU A 50 -24.76 -10.34 -7.94
N VAL A 51 -25.52 -10.68 -6.92
CA VAL A 51 -26.96 -10.92 -7.03
C VAL A 51 -27.71 -9.65 -7.47
N ASN A 52 -27.33 -8.49 -6.92
CA ASN A 52 -27.97 -7.23 -7.26
C ASN A 52 -27.35 -6.56 -8.50
N GLY A 53 -26.09 -6.79 -8.80
CA GLY A 53 -25.37 -6.17 -9.92
C GLY A 53 -25.64 -6.85 -11.25
N ILE A 54 -25.62 -8.19 -11.31
CA ILE A 54 -25.78 -8.93 -12.58
C ILE A 54 -27.08 -8.58 -13.33
N PRO A 55 -28.25 -8.52 -12.67
CA PRO A 55 -29.50 -8.17 -13.37
C PRO A 55 -29.51 -6.74 -13.95
N ASN A 56 -28.68 -5.85 -13.40
CA ASN A 56 -28.58 -4.45 -13.82
C ASN A 56 -27.50 -4.21 -14.89
N LEU A 57 -26.76 -5.25 -15.31
CA LEU A 57 -25.81 -5.16 -16.41
C LEU A 57 -26.55 -5.04 -17.75
N LYS A 58 -26.78 -3.81 -18.17
CA LYS A 58 -27.41 -3.48 -19.45
C LYS A 58 -26.33 -3.07 -20.46
N PRO A 59 -26.53 -3.36 -21.79
CA PRO A 59 -25.63 -2.87 -22.84
C PRO A 59 -25.42 -1.34 -22.82
N SER A 60 -26.45 -0.60 -22.36
CA SER A 60 -26.38 0.86 -22.21
C SER A 60 -25.29 1.36 -21.26
N LEU A 61 -24.81 0.52 -20.33
CA LEU A 61 -23.65 0.82 -19.46
C LEU A 61 -22.35 1.02 -20.26
N PHE A 62 -22.24 0.42 -21.44
CA PHE A 62 -21.10 0.52 -22.33
C PHE A 62 -21.27 1.57 -23.43
N ALA A 63 -22.32 2.40 -23.35
CA ALA A 63 -22.49 3.52 -24.28
C ALA A 63 -21.35 4.54 -24.12
N TRP A 64 -20.94 5.15 -25.25
CA TRP A 64 -19.89 6.17 -25.26
C TRP A 64 -20.33 7.50 -24.65
N GLU A 65 -21.63 7.80 -24.74
CA GLU A 65 -22.18 9.03 -24.19
C GLU A 65 -22.75 8.78 -22.80
N TYR A 66 -22.32 9.60 -21.86
CA TYR A 66 -22.86 9.60 -20.51
C TYR A 66 -24.09 10.49 -20.45
N ASN A 67 -25.23 9.88 -20.17
CA ASN A 67 -26.49 10.57 -19.88
C ASN A 67 -26.96 10.15 -18.48
N SER A 68 -27.73 11.03 -17.83
CA SER A 68 -28.31 10.73 -16.50
C SER A 68 -29.23 9.49 -16.49
N GLU A 69 -29.72 9.08 -17.67
CA GLU A 69 -30.59 7.91 -17.82
C GLU A 69 -29.80 6.61 -18.01
N ASN A 70 -28.64 6.63 -18.71
CA ASN A 70 -27.87 5.42 -19.00
C ASN A 70 -26.71 5.17 -18.03
N VAL A 71 -26.27 6.18 -17.28
CA VAL A 71 -25.17 6.11 -16.30
C VAL A 71 -23.97 5.32 -16.84
N SER A 72 -23.52 5.68 -18.05
CA SER A 72 -22.50 4.94 -18.79
C SER A 72 -21.18 4.83 -18.01
N LEU A 73 -20.61 3.63 -18.00
CA LEU A 73 -19.34 3.29 -17.36
C LEU A 73 -18.13 3.61 -18.25
N MET A 74 -18.32 3.66 -19.58
CA MET A 74 -17.23 3.75 -20.56
C MET A 74 -16.34 5.00 -20.38
N PRO A 75 -16.87 6.22 -20.22
CA PRO A 75 -16.05 7.40 -19.99
C PRO A 75 -15.24 7.30 -18.69
N ALA A 76 -15.81 6.73 -17.63
CA ALA A 76 -15.12 6.54 -16.36
C ALA A 76 -13.96 5.54 -16.47
N LEU A 77 -14.14 4.44 -17.21
CA LEU A 77 -13.08 3.46 -17.46
C LEU A 77 -11.93 4.08 -18.26
N ILE A 78 -12.24 4.80 -19.34
CA ILE A 78 -11.22 5.46 -20.17
C ILE A 78 -10.45 6.49 -19.35
N ASN A 79 -11.15 7.32 -18.59
CA ASN A 79 -10.50 8.31 -17.71
C ASN A 79 -9.61 7.64 -16.66
N THR A 80 -10.05 6.55 -16.05
CA THR A 80 -9.25 5.79 -15.09
C THR A 80 -7.98 5.24 -15.71
N LEU A 81 -8.07 4.64 -16.90
CA LEU A 81 -6.92 4.14 -17.64
C LEU A 81 -5.95 5.25 -18.02
N LEU A 82 -6.46 6.35 -18.55
CA LEU A 82 -5.64 7.51 -18.91
C LEU A 82 -4.95 8.12 -17.69
N MET A 83 -5.68 8.37 -16.61
CA MET A 83 -5.12 8.92 -15.37
C MET A 83 -4.04 8.01 -14.80
N THR A 84 -4.28 6.70 -14.78
CA THR A 84 -3.30 5.72 -14.29
C THR A 84 -2.06 5.70 -15.19
N ALA A 85 -2.23 5.63 -16.50
CA ALA A 85 -1.13 5.63 -17.46
C ALA A 85 -0.27 6.89 -17.33
N PHE A 86 -0.88 8.06 -17.35
CA PHE A 86 -0.16 9.34 -17.20
C PHE A 86 0.56 9.43 -15.86
N SER A 87 -0.08 9.02 -14.76
CA SER A 87 0.55 9.03 -13.44
C SER A 87 1.78 8.15 -13.40
N LEU A 88 1.72 6.92 -13.99
CA LEU A 88 2.85 6.00 -14.05
C LEU A 88 3.97 6.52 -14.96
N VAL A 89 3.63 7.09 -16.10
CA VAL A 89 4.62 7.68 -17.03
C VAL A 89 5.39 8.82 -16.36
N ILE A 90 4.75 9.58 -15.48
CA ILE A 90 5.41 10.66 -14.73
C ILE A 90 6.16 10.11 -13.52
N ALA A 91 5.51 9.29 -12.69
CA ALA A 91 6.06 8.85 -11.41
C ALA A 91 7.19 7.83 -11.56
N THR A 92 7.09 6.91 -12.54
CA THR A 92 8.05 5.81 -12.70
C THR A 92 9.45 6.29 -13.05
N PRO A 93 9.67 7.11 -14.10
CA PRO A 93 11.02 7.57 -14.41
C PRO A 93 11.60 8.42 -13.27
N LEU A 94 10.81 9.34 -12.71
CA LEU A 94 11.27 10.18 -11.61
C LEU A 94 11.64 9.34 -10.37
N GLY A 95 10.82 8.36 -10.00
CA GLY A 95 11.06 7.49 -8.87
C GLY A 95 12.28 6.59 -9.06
N ILE A 96 12.43 5.99 -10.26
CA ILE A 96 13.58 5.13 -10.58
C ILE A 96 14.87 5.94 -10.60
N PHE A 97 14.92 7.07 -11.30
CA PHE A 97 16.12 7.90 -11.35
C PHE A 97 16.53 8.42 -9.97
N ALA A 98 15.56 8.85 -9.16
CA ALA A 98 15.83 9.26 -7.79
C ALA A 98 16.37 8.11 -6.93
N ALA A 99 15.83 6.91 -7.09
CA ALA A 99 16.29 5.73 -6.36
C ALA A 99 17.70 5.28 -6.78
N ILE A 100 18.00 5.26 -8.08
CA ILE A 100 19.34 4.95 -8.61
C ILE A 100 20.33 5.97 -8.09
N TRP A 101 20.01 7.25 -8.17
CA TRP A 101 20.88 8.31 -7.65
C TRP A 101 21.17 8.12 -6.17
N LEU A 102 20.18 7.78 -5.36
CA LEU A 102 20.35 7.56 -3.93
C LEU A 102 21.22 6.32 -3.61
N VAL A 103 21.08 5.25 -4.40
CA VAL A 103 21.82 3.99 -4.17
C VAL A 103 23.25 4.06 -4.69
N GLU A 104 23.44 4.66 -5.85
CA GLU A 104 24.71 4.60 -6.60
C GLU A 104 25.64 5.80 -6.31
N TYR A 105 25.08 7.01 -6.25
CA TYR A 105 25.87 8.24 -6.10
C TYR A 105 25.90 8.82 -4.69
N ALA A 106 24.93 8.49 -3.85
CA ALA A 106 24.91 9.04 -2.51
C ALA A 106 25.82 8.24 -1.56
N HIS A 107 26.75 8.92 -0.90
CA HIS A 107 27.66 8.31 0.07
C HIS A 107 26.90 7.60 1.19
N ARG A 108 27.21 6.32 1.40
CA ARG A 108 26.65 5.52 2.49
C ARG A 108 26.93 6.21 3.83
N GLY A 109 25.87 6.57 4.57
CA GLY A 109 25.98 7.24 5.88
C GLY A 109 25.85 8.76 5.83
N SER A 110 25.66 9.39 4.65
CA SER A 110 25.41 10.82 4.57
C SER A 110 24.09 11.19 5.27
N LYS A 111 24.09 12.36 5.93
CA LYS A 111 22.89 12.91 6.60
C LYS A 111 21.74 13.12 5.60
N LEU A 112 22.08 13.46 4.36
CA LEU A 112 21.14 13.67 3.28
C LEU A 112 20.38 12.38 2.93
N VAL A 113 21.07 11.25 2.79
CA VAL A 113 20.43 9.93 2.52
C VAL A 113 19.46 9.57 3.64
N ARG A 114 19.87 9.78 4.89
CA ARG A 114 19.01 9.52 6.06
C ARG A 114 17.77 10.40 6.03
N LEU A 115 17.94 11.69 5.73
CA LEU A 115 16.84 12.65 5.66
C LEU A 115 15.84 12.26 4.57
N VAL A 116 16.32 11.96 3.35
CA VAL A 116 15.48 11.56 2.22
C VAL A 116 14.70 10.28 2.54
N ARG A 117 15.34 9.27 3.15
CA ARG A 117 14.65 8.04 3.55
C ARG A 117 13.56 8.31 4.59
N LEU A 118 13.88 9.09 5.63
CA LEU A 118 12.93 9.43 6.67
C LEU A 118 11.73 10.21 6.11
N THR A 119 11.99 11.17 5.22
CA THR A 119 10.93 11.95 4.54
C THR A 119 10.04 11.03 3.71
N THR A 120 10.63 10.10 2.95
CA THR A 120 9.88 9.15 2.12
C THR A 120 9.00 8.21 2.97
N GLU A 121 9.53 7.73 4.10
CA GLU A 121 8.75 6.92 5.05
C GLU A 121 7.60 7.70 5.68
N THR A 122 7.85 8.95 6.05
CA THR A 122 6.82 9.84 6.60
C THR A 122 5.72 10.14 5.58
N LEU A 123 6.09 10.43 4.33
CA LEU A 123 5.14 10.66 3.24
C LEU A 123 4.24 9.46 2.99
N GLN A 124 4.76 8.23 3.05
CA GLN A 124 3.95 7.01 2.91
C GLN A 124 2.94 6.81 4.04
N GLY A 125 3.19 7.37 5.21
CA GLY A 125 2.26 7.34 6.34
C GLY A 125 1.08 8.31 6.22
N ILE A 126 1.12 9.25 5.28
CA ILE A 126 0.05 10.24 5.09
C ILE A 126 -1.14 9.57 4.39
N PRO A 127 -2.37 9.69 4.94
CA PRO A 127 -3.57 9.18 4.30
C PRO A 127 -3.75 9.77 2.88
N SER A 128 -4.13 8.94 1.92
CA SER A 128 -4.29 9.34 0.51
C SER A 128 -5.24 10.52 0.29
N ILE A 129 -6.23 10.69 1.18
CA ILE A 129 -7.16 11.82 1.14
C ILE A 129 -6.45 13.18 1.28
N VAL A 130 -5.36 13.23 2.05
CA VAL A 130 -4.55 14.46 2.22
C VAL A 130 -3.84 14.80 0.92
N TYR A 131 -3.31 13.80 0.20
CA TYR A 131 -2.75 14.01 -1.14
C TYR A 131 -3.79 14.51 -2.13
N GLY A 132 -5.00 13.96 -2.08
CA GLY A 132 -6.12 14.41 -2.91
C GLY A 132 -6.48 15.87 -2.63
N LEU A 133 -6.58 16.24 -1.36
CA LEU A 133 -6.87 17.62 -0.94
C LEU A 133 -5.73 18.57 -1.35
N PHE A 134 -4.48 18.18 -1.14
CA PHE A 134 -3.32 18.95 -1.58
C PHE A 134 -3.32 19.15 -3.08
N GLY A 135 -3.56 18.09 -3.85
CA GLY A 135 -3.62 18.18 -5.31
C GLY A 135 -4.74 19.10 -5.79
N TYR A 136 -5.90 19.04 -5.15
CA TYR A 136 -7.01 19.95 -5.43
C TYR A 136 -6.62 21.40 -5.15
N LEU A 137 -6.11 21.71 -3.97
CA LEU A 137 -5.76 23.06 -3.58
C LEU A 137 -4.60 23.60 -4.44
N CYS A 138 -3.60 22.77 -4.73
CA CYS A 138 -2.43 23.18 -5.50
C CYS A 138 -2.75 23.32 -6.99
N PHE A 139 -3.24 22.27 -7.63
CA PHE A 139 -3.38 22.25 -9.09
C PHE A 139 -4.67 22.91 -9.56
N VAL A 140 -5.79 22.67 -8.89
CA VAL A 140 -7.08 23.21 -9.33
C VAL A 140 -7.24 24.66 -8.87
N THR A 141 -6.93 24.95 -7.59
CA THR A 141 -7.20 26.27 -7.02
C THR A 141 -6.04 27.25 -7.24
N ALA A 142 -4.81 26.90 -6.83
CA ALA A 142 -3.67 27.81 -6.89
C ALA A 142 -3.13 27.99 -8.32
N LEU A 143 -2.96 26.89 -9.08
CA LEU A 143 -2.50 26.93 -10.47
C LEU A 143 -3.62 27.19 -11.49
N HIS A 144 -4.87 27.24 -11.05
CA HIS A 144 -6.04 27.53 -11.90
C HIS A 144 -6.19 26.58 -13.11
N TRP A 145 -5.77 25.30 -12.95
CA TRP A 145 -5.94 24.31 -14.03
C TRP A 145 -7.40 23.87 -14.22
N GLY A 146 -8.29 24.29 -13.31
CA GLY A 146 -9.70 23.95 -13.36
C GLY A 146 -9.97 22.45 -13.16
N TYR A 147 -11.20 22.05 -13.35
CA TYR A 147 -11.63 20.63 -13.29
C TYR A 147 -11.30 19.92 -14.61
N SER A 148 -10.02 19.81 -14.94
CA SER A 148 -9.52 19.11 -16.11
C SER A 148 -8.94 17.73 -15.76
N LEU A 149 -8.57 16.97 -16.79
CA LEU A 149 -7.95 15.66 -16.60
C LEU A 149 -6.54 15.76 -15.97
N LEU A 150 -5.84 16.89 -16.10
CA LEU A 150 -4.44 17.05 -15.71
C LEU A 150 -4.17 16.98 -14.19
N PRO A 151 -4.93 17.65 -13.31
CA PRO A 151 -4.68 17.63 -11.86
C PRO A 151 -4.63 16.24 -11.26
N GLY A 152 -5.47 15.32 -11.74
CA GLY A 152 -5.56 13.96 -11.25
C GLY A 152 -4.26 13.16 -11.38
N PRO A 153 -3.72 13.00 -12.61
CA PRO A 153 -2.45 12.30 -12.83
C PRO A 153 -1.27 12.88 -12.05
N PHE A 154 -1.16 14.22 -11.96
CA PHE A 154 -0.10 14.83 -11.16
C PHE A 154 -0.23 14.53 -9.68
N THR A 155 -1.44 14.58 -9.13
CA THR A 155 -1.70 14.23 -7.73
C THR A 155 -1.39 12.75 -7.46
N LEU A 156 -1.80 11.86 -8.36
CA LEU A 156 -1.49 10.43 -8.27
C LEU A 156 0.01 10.16 -8.42
N ALA A 157 0.70 10.89 -9.31
CA ALA A 157 2.14 10.77 -9.47
C ALA A 157 2.89 11.16 -8.19
N LEU A 158 2.46 12.23 -7.51
CA LEU A 158 3.00 12.63 -6.21
C LEU A 158 2.81 11.54 -5.15
N LEU A 159 1.65 10.89 -5.14
CA LEU A 159 1.35 9.80 -4.21
C LEU A 159 2.17 8.54 -4.52
N LEU A 160 2.37 8.22 -5.80
CA LEU A 160 3.12 7.04 -6.25
C LEU A 160 4.63 7.22 -6.13
N PHE A 161 5.13 8.45 -6.22
CA PHE A 161 6.56 8.75 -6.20
C PHE A 161 7.30 8.13 -5.00
N PRO A 162 6.89 8.35 -3.73
CA PRO A 162 7.57 7.76 -2.58
C PRO A 162 7.48 6.23 -2.56
N LEU A 163 6.43 5.65 -3.12
CA LEU A 163 6.26 4.20 -3.22
C LEU A 163 7.27 3.60 -4.22
N ILE A 164 7.38 4.18 -5.41
CA ILE A 164 8.31 3.72 -6.46
C ILE A 164 9.76 3.95 -6.02
N PHE A 165 10.05 5.09 -5.41
CA PHE A 165 11.36 5.43 -4.90
C PHE A 165 11.89 4.43 -3.86
N ARG A 166 11.03 3.91 -2.99
CA ARG A 166 11.42 2.98 -1.93
C ARG A 166 11.78 1.59 -2.46
N THR A 167 11.08 1.10 -3.46
CA THR A 167 11.20 -0.28 -3.95
C THR A 167 12.63 -0.66 -4.36
N PRO A 168 13.35 0.11 -5.20
CA PRO A 168 14.74 -0.20 -5.56
C PRO A 168 15.74 0.01 -4.41
N SER A 169 15.48 0.99 -3.54
CA SER A 169 16.41 1.32 -2.46
C SER A 169 16.44 0.29 -1.31
N THR A 170 15.47 -0.61 -1.25
CA THR A 170 15.38 -1.70 -0.25
C THR A 170 15.81 -3.06 -0.79
N ALA A 171 16.05 -3.20 -2.09
CA ALA A 171 16.53 -4.46 -2.66
C ALA A 171 17.92 -4.83 -2.08
N PRO A 172 18.12 -6.05 -1.53
CA PRO A 172 19.42 -6.48 -1.08
C PRO A 172 20.37 -6.56 -2.29
N ILE A 173 21.49 -5.85 -2.22
CA ILE A 173 22.55 -5.98 -3.22
C ILE A 173 23.10 -7.40 -3.09
N PRO A 174 23.05 -8.25 -4.14
CA PRO A 174 23.67 -9.56 -4.08
C PRO A 174 25.17 -9.37 -3.84
N VAL A 175 25.63 -9.72 -2.65
CA VAL A 175 27.07 -9.78 -2.36
C VAL A 175 27.60 -10.97 -3.14
N PRO A 176 28.53 -10.79 -4.10
CA PRO A 176 29.16 -11.93 -4.76
C PRO A 176 29.79 -12.81 -3.68
N ALA A 177 29.37 -14.08 -3.62
CA ALA A 177 29.98 -15.04 -2.73
C ALA A 177 31.47 -15.12 -3.08
N SER A 178 32.34 -14.58 -2.20
CA SER A 178 33.76 -14.79 -2.29
C SER A 178 34.01 -16.29 -2.16
N SER A 179 34.41 -16.95 -3.25
CA SER A 179 34.86 -18.32 -3.23
C SER A 179 36.00 -18.44 -2.23
N PRO A 180 35.93 -19.33 -1.23
CA PRO A 180 37.09 -19.61 -0.40
C PRO A 180 38.13 -20.34 -1.27
N SER A 181 39.29 -19.73 -1.39
CA SER A 181 40.52 -20.36 -1.92
C SER A 181 41.15 -21.25 -0.89
#